data_82f57ab3498684252411ff44e9a912d2
#
_entry.id   82f57ab3498684252411ff44e9a912d2
#
_cell.length_a   1.000
_cell.length_b   1.000
_cell.length_c   1.000
_cell.angle_alpha   90.00
_cell.angle_beta   90.00
_cell.angle_gamma   90.00
#
_symmetry.space_group_name_H-M   'P 1'
#
loop_
_entity.id
_entity.type
_entity.pdbx_description
1 polymer ?
#
loop_
_entity_poly.entity_id
_entity_poly.type
_entity_poly.pdbx_seq_one_letter_code
_entity_poly.pdbx_strand_id
1 'polypeptide(L)'
;MHLIEVTSADTAKDFLEVQAIINAGNPNYIRPLNNEVNDVFDTAKNKNFKYGEAKRWILESDNGELVGRIAAFTNSKYINKGTDFKTGGVGFFDCINDQAAANLLFDTAKAWLSQKGMEAMDGPINFGDRDKWWGLMVEGFDKPPMYGMSYNPEYYETLFTNYGFQNYYNQYYYAMSVKDELPTRFPERHARFAAKPDYVAKHVKLSELEKYAGDFATVYNAAWAQHGEAKEITKEQVIKLFKTMKPIMDERLVWFAYYKAEPIGMFINIPDLNQYFKHFNGKLGWFQKLRLLYMSKTGKNKQLTGLAFGIVPKYQSLGIDSFMIQECSLLIKDKDWYDRYEMGWAGDWNPKMLNIYKSLGAQPSRRMVTFRCLFDASKPFERHPEMVYG
;
A
#
# COMPACT_ATOMS: atom_id res chain seq x y z
N MET A 1 5.87 -29.56 -16.45
CA MET A 1 5.15 -28.29 -16.13
C MET A 1 4.97 -27.47 -17.40
N HIS A 2 3.82 -26.85 -17.60
CA HIS A 2 3.46 -26.09 -18.78
C HIS A 2 3.20 -24.63 -18.45
N LEU A 3 3.88 -23.73 -19.14
CA LEU A 3 3.71 -22.30 -18.99
C LEU A 3 2.69 -21.79 -20.02
N ILE A 4 1.68 -21.08 -19.55
CA ILE A 4 0.56 -20.59 -20.39
C ILE A 4 0.48 -19.06 -20.24
N GLU A 5 0.57 -18.32 -21.37
CA GLU A 5 0.33 -16.89 -21.37
C GLU A 5 -1.16 -16.59 -21.18
N VAL A 6 -1.47 -15.60 -20.34
CA VAL A 6 -2.86 -15.20 -20.07
C VAL A 6 -3.36 -14.29 -21.18
N THR A 7 -4.16 -14.84 -22.08
CA THR A 7 -4.70 -14.15 -23.27
C THR A 7 -6.21 -14.24 -23.44
N SER A 8 -6.88 -15.07 -22.61
CA SER A 8 -8.32 -15.30 -22.64
C SER A 8 -8.98 -15.01 -21.29
N ALA A 9 -10.31 -14.98 -21.26
CA ALA A 9 -11.09 -14.84 -20.03
C ALA A 9 -10.88 -16.04 -19.08
N ASP A 10 -10.74 -17.24 -19.63
CA ASP A 10 -10.53 -18.46 -18.86
C ASP A 10 -9.15 -18.44 -18.21
N THR A 11 -8.08 -18.19 -18.96
CA THR A 11 -6.73 -18.08 -18.39
C THR A 11 -6.59 -16.88 -17.42
N ALA A 12 -7.36 -15.79 -17.61
CA ALA A 12 -7.43 -14.70 -16.64
C ALA A 12 -8.11 -15.10 -15.34
N LYS A 13 -9.13 -15.98 -15.40
CA LYS A 13 -9.76 -16.57 -14.23
C LYS A 13 -8.79 -17.50 -13.50
N ASP A 14 -8.09 -18.37 -14.24
CA ASP A 14 -7.10 -19.28 -13.67
C ASP A 14 -5.96 -18.53 -12.99
N PHE A 15 -5.51 -17.42 -13.58
CA PHE A 15 -4.53 -16.52 -12.95
C PHE A 15 -4.99 -15.99 -11.59
N LEU A 16 -6.29 -15.73 -11.40
CA LEU A 16 -6.83 -15.32 -10.10
C LEU A 16 -6.93 -16.49 -9.11
N GLU A 17 -7.22 -17.71 -9.60
CA GLU A 17 -7.39 -18.90 -8.75
C GLU A 17 -6.06 -19.38 -8.17
N VAL A 18 -4.93 -19.26 -8.88
CA VAL A 18 -3.62 -19.72 -8.39
C VAL A 18 -3.34 -19.21 -6.97
N GLN A 19 -3.55 -17.92 -6.70
CA GLN A 19 -3.29 -17.37 -5.37
C GLN A 19 -4.20 -18.00 -4.29
N ALA A 20 -5.45 -18.23 -4.62
CA ALA A 20 -6.40 -18.86 -3.69
C ALA A 20 -6.02 -20.31 -3.40
N ILE A 21 -5.56 -21.04 -4.42
CA ILE A 21 -5.09 -22.43 -4.29
C ILE A 21 -3.83 -22.49 -3.40
N ILE A 22 -2.82 -21.67 -3.68
CA ILE A 22 -1.56 -21.66 -2.93
C ILE A 22 -1.79 -21.30 -1.45
N ASN A 23 -2.74 -20.39 -1.17
CA ASN A 23 -3.04 -19.98 0.19
C ASN A 23 -4.21 -20.74 0.83
N ALA A 24 -4.65 -21.86 0.22
CA ALA A 24 -5.73 -22.68 0.77
C ALA A 24 -5.36 -23.17 2.18
N GLY A 25 -6.28 -23.00 3.13
CA GLY A 25 -6.06 -23.40 4.52
C GLY A 25 -5.29 -22.39 5.39
N ASN A 26 -4.76 -21.32 4.83
CA ASN A 26 -4.16 -20.26 5.64
C ASN A 26 -5.24 -19.35 6.24
N PRO A 27 -5.42 -19.31 7.58
CA PRO A 27 -6.50 -18.57 8.23
C PRO A 27 -6.36 -17.06 8.08
N ASN A 28 -5.15 -16.56 7.81
CA ASN A 28 -4.87 -15.15 7.66
C ASN A 28 -5.03 -14.65 6.22
N TYR A 29 -5.11 -15.56 5.24
CA TYR A 29 -5.26 -15.17 3.85
C TYR A 29 -6.60 -14.49 3.58
N ILE A 30 -6.55 -13.33 2.93
CA ILE A 30 -7.73 -12.63 2.41
C ILE A 30 -7.57 -12.46 0.91
N ARG A 31 -8.46 -13.10 0.16
CA ARG A 31 -8.43 -13.02 -1.30
C ARG A 31 -8.69 -11.58 -1.76
N PRO A 32 -7.77 -10.99 -2.55
CA PRO A 32 -7.98 -9.69 -3.18
C PRO A 32 -9.24 -9.66 -4.04
N LEU A 33 -9.82 -8.49 -4.25
CA LEU A 33 -10.97 -8.36 -5.13
C LEU A 33 -10.58 -8.68 -6.58
N ASN A 34 -11.24 -9.65 -7.18
CA ASN A 34 -10.94 -10.15 -8.53
C ASN A 34 -10.95 -9.04 -9.59
N ASN A 35 -11.92 -8.11 -9.50
CA ASN A 35 -12.01 -6.99 -10.42
C ASN A 35 -10.81 -6.03 -10.28
N GLU A 36 -10.32 -5.78 -9.06
CA GLU A 36 -9.16 -4.91 -8.86
C GLU A 36 -7.88 -5.52 -9.44
N VAL A 37 -7.67 -6.83 -9.28
CA VAL A 37 -6.54 -7.51 -9.91
C VAL A 37 -6.67 -7.46 -11.44
N ASN A 38 -7.86 -7.72 -12.00
CA ASN A 38 -8.08 -7.64 -13.44
C ASN A 38 -7.90 -6.22 -13.98
N ASP A 39 -8.31 -5.19 -13.23
CA ASP A 39 -8.20 -3.78 -13.62
C ASP A 39 -6.73 -3.35 -13.78
N VAL A 40 -5.79 -3.99 -13.08
CA VAL A 40 -4.34 -3.75 -13.29
C VAL A 40 -3.90 -4.10 -14.70
N PHE A 41 -4.51 -5.12 -15.30
CA PHE A 41 -4.17 -5.64 -16.64
C PHE A 41 -5.15 -5.20 -17.74
N ASP A 42 -6.12 -4.37 -17.40
CA ASP A 42 -7.07 -3.79 -18.34
C ASP A 42 -6.48 -2.49 -18.95
N THR A 43 -6.19 -2.51 -20.24
CA THR A 43 -5.60 -1.38 -20.97
C THR A 43 -6.50 -0.13 -20.99
N ALA A 44 -7.81 -0.31 -20.84
CA ALA A 44 -8.75 0.81 -20.77
C ALA A 44 -8.80 1.47 -19.38
N LYS A 45 -8.49 0.72 -18.32
CA LYS A 45 -8.58 1.17 -16.93
C LYS A 45 -7.23 1.60 -16.36
N ASN A 46 -6.18 0.81 -16.59
CA ASN A 46 -4.85 1.11 -16.07
C ASN A 46 -4.11 2.10 -16.99
N LYS A 47 -3.97 3.33 -16.51
CA LYS A 47 -3.29 4.41 -17.24
C LYS A 47 -1.81 4.15 -17.47
N ASN A 48 -1.19 3.21 -16.74
CA ASN A 48 0.23 2.88 -16.90
C ASN A 48 0.52 2.22 -18.26
N PHE A 49 -0.46 1.63 -18.92
CA PHE A 49 -0.32 1.15 -20.31
C PHE A 49 0.03 2.25 -21.32
N LYS A 50 -0.13 3.53 -20.97
CA LYS A 50 0.38 4.65 -21.78
C LYS A 50 1.91 4.78 -21.73
N TYR A 51 2.56 4.13 -20.77
CA TYR A 51 3.98 4.28 -20.47
C TYR A 51 4.73 2.95 -20.48
N GLY A 52 4.05 1.85 -20.75
CA GLY A 52 4.63 0.53 -20.76
C GLY A 52 3.65 -0.56 -21.11
N GLU A 53 4.07 -1.77 -20.85
CA GLU A 53 3.35 -3.00 -21.19
C GLU A 53 3.37 -3.95 -20.01
N ALA A 54 2.42 -4.88 -19.96
CA ALA A 54 2.38 -5.98 -19.00
C ALA A 54 2.02 -7.29 -19.67
N LYS A 55 2.60 -8.38 -19.19
CA LYS A 55 2.21 -9.75 -19.51
C LYS A 55 2.02 -10.59 -18.26
N ARG A 56 1.20 -11.62 -18.39
CA ARG A 56 0.90 -12.57 -17.30
C ARG A 56 1.04 -14.00 -17.79
N TRP A 57 1.47 -14.87 -16.88
CA TRP A 57 1.56 -16.30 -17.14
C TRP A 57 1.04 -17.08 -15.95
N ILE A 58 0.46 -18.23 -16.23
CA ILE A 58 0.16 -19.29 -15.28
C ILE A 58 1.07 -20.49 -15.55
N LEU A 59 1.35 -21.25 -14.52
CA LEU A 59 2.10 -22.49 -14.59
C LEU A 59 1.22 -23.64 -14.16
N GLU A 60 1.10 -24.64 -15.05
CA GLU A 60 0.40 -25.89 -14.77
C GLU A 60 1.38 -27.03 -14.60
N SER A 61 1.07 -27.96 -13.71
CA SER A 61 1.74 -29.26 -13.62
C SER A 61 1.40 -30.15 -14.83
N ASP A 62 2.13 -31.23 -14.98
CA ASP A 62 1.84 -32.20 -16.06
C ASP A 62 0.46 -32.89 -15.90
N ASN A 63 -0.14 -32.78 -14.72
CA ASN A 63 -1.50 -33.24 -14.45
C ASN A 63 -2.59 -32.17 -14.65
N GLY A 64 -2.23 -30.98 -15.13
CA GLY A 64 -3.16 -29.86 -15.35
C GLY A 64 -3.54 -29.09 -14.08
N GLU A 65 -2.80 -29.22 -12.98
CA GLU A 65 -3.04 -28.47 -11.78
C GLU A 65 -2.34 -27.10 -11.84
N LEU A 66 -3.03 -26.06 -11.37
CA LEU A 66 -2.46 -24.71 -11.26
C LEU A 66 -1.44 -24.67 -10.11
N VAL A 67 -0.16 -24.49 -10.44
CA VAL A 67 0.97 -24.56 -9.49
C VAL A 67 1.72 -23.24 -9.35
N GLY A 68 1.46 -22.26 -10.24
CA GLY A 68 2.10 -20.95 -10.14
C GLY A 68 1.54 -19.91 -11.08
N ARG A 69 1.89 -18.65 -10.82
CA ARG A 69 1.63 -17.51 -11.70
C ARG A 69 2.66 -16.42 -11.51
N ILE A 70 2.85 -15.59 -12.53
CA ILE A 70 3.65 -14.38 -12.47
C ILE A 70 3.13 -13.35 -13.46
N ALA A 71 3.36 -12.07 -13.16
CA ALA A 71 3.23 -10.97 -14.13
C ALA A 71 4.56 -10.23 -14.25
N ALA A 72 4.87 -9.74 -15.45
CA ALA A 72 5.99 -8.85 -15.70
C ALA A 72 5.52 -7.62 -16.46
N PHE A 73 6.19 -6.49 -16.24
CA PHE A 73 5.82 -5.23 -16.89
C PHE A 73 7.00 -4.28 -17.04
N THR A 74 6.89 -3.42 -18.05
CA THR A 74 7.76 -2.26 -18.24
C THR A 74 6.96 -0.99 -17.97
N ASN A 75 7.62 0.06 -17.47
CA ASN A 75 7.00 1.36 -17.28
C ASN A 75 8.08 2.44 -17.37
N SER A 76 8.06 3.26 -18.41
CA SER A 76 9.05 4.33 -18.62
C SER A 76 9.03 5.42 -17.53
N LYS A 77 7.99 5.44 -16.68
CA LYS A 77 7.91 6.30 -15.50
C LYS A 77 8.40 5.65 -14.22
N TYR A 78 8.70 4.37 -14.25
CA TYR A 78 9.31 3.69 -13.12
C TYR A 78 10.79 4.05 -13.10
N ILE A 79 11.12 5.09 -12.34
CA ILE A 79 12.49 5.58 -12.18
C ILE A 79 13.00 5.05 -10.85
N ASN A 80 14.04 4.22 -10.92
CA ASN A 80 14.77 3.80 -9.74
C ASN A 80 15.80 4.87 -9.36
N LYS A 81 15.79 5.27 -8.10
CA LYS A 81 16.85 6.13 -7.57
C LYS A 81 18.11 5.30 -7.33
N GLY A 82 19.26 5.85 -7.69
CA GLY A 82 20.57 5.27 -7.35
C GLY A 82 21.15 4.26 -8.31
N THR A 83 20.47 3.93 -9.42
CA THR A 83 21.06 3.06 -10.48
C THR A 83 20.64 3.53 -11.86
N ASP A 84 21.57 3.41 -12.82
CA ASP A 84 21.30 3.72 -14.24
C ASP A 84 20.71 2.52 -15.01
N PHE A 85 20.46 1.37 -14.34
CA PHE A 85 19.92 0.19 -14.97
C PHE A 85 18.47 0.39 -15.39
N LYS A 86 18.15 0.03 -16.63
CA LYS A 86 16.77 -0.08 -17.08
C LYS A 86 16.10 -1.24 -16.36
N THR A 87 15.16 -0.92 -15.48
CA THR A 87 14.54 -1.91 -14.61
C THR A 87 13.07 -2.09 -14.96
N GLY A 88 12.67 -3.34 -15.17
CA GLY A 88 11.27 -3.74 -15.25
C GLY A 88 10.72 -4.15 -13.89
N GLY A 89 9.44 -4.52 -13.84
CA GLY A 89 8.80 -5.03 -12.64
C GLY A 89 8.29 -6.44 -12.82
N VAL A 90 8.30 -7.22 -11.74
CA VAL A 90 7.59 -8.49 -11.62
C VAL A 90 6.68 -8.45 -10.41
N GLY A 91 5.51 -9.07 -10.52
CA GLY A 91 4.55 -9.12 -9.42
C GLY A 91 3.47 -10.18 -9.63
N PHE A 92 2.48 -10.21 -8.75
CA PHE A 92 1.46 -11.25 -8.77
C PHE A 92 2.10 -12.65 -8.85
N PHE A 93 3.26 -12.80 -8.19
CA PHE A 93 3.96 -14.07 -8.11
C PHE A 93 3.28 -14.92 -7.03
N ASP A 94 2.84 -16.09 -7.44
CA ASP A 94 2.42 -17.16 -6.56
C ASP A 94 2.97 -18.48 -7.11
N CYS A 95 3.46 -19.34 -6.23
CA CYS A 95 4.09 -20.61 -6.61
C CYS A 95 3.99 -21.61 -5.47
N ILE A 96 3.85 -22.88 -5.80
CA ILE A 96 4.06 -23.98 -4.84
C ILE A 96 5.49 -23.90 -4.28
N ASN A 97 5.75 -24.56 -3.16
CA ASN A 97 7.10 -24.61 -2.57
C ASN A 97 8.04 -25.52 -3.40
N ASP A 98 8.35 -25.09 -4.61
CA ASP A 98 9.23 -25.78 -5.56
C ASP A 98 10.09 -24.75 -6.28
N GLN A 99 11.41 -24.84 -6.08
CA GLN A 99 12.36 -23.90 -6.68
C GLN A 99 12.42 -24.03 -8.21
N ALA A 100 12.20 -25.21 -8.77
CA ALA A 100 12.20 -25.40 -10.23
C ALA A 100 11.00 -24.71 -10.87
N ALA A 101 9.82 -24.80 -10.24
CA ALA A 101 8.62 -24.07 -10.65
C ALA A 101 8.83 -22.54 -10.55
N ALA A 102 9.41 -22.06 -9.46
CA ALA A 102 9.70 -20.65 -9.27
C ALA A 102 10.72 -20.14 -10.30
N ASN A 103 11.78 -20.91 -10.57
CA ASN A 103 12.78 -20.55 -11.58
C ASN A 103 12.15 -20.42 -12.97
N LEU A 104 11.27 -21.34 -13.36
CA LEU A 104 10.58 -21.27 -14.65
C LEU A 104 9.74 -20.00 -14.80
N LEU A 105 9.04 -19.58 -13.73
CA LEU A 105 8.28 -18.34 -13.71
C LEU A 105 9.21 -17.11 -13.81
N PHE A 106 10.28 -17.07 -13.02
CA PHE A 106 11.24 -15.96 -13.04
C PHE A 106 12.00 -15.88 -14.37
N ASP A 107 12.44 -17.01 -14.93
CA ASP A 107 13.12 -17.05 -16.22
C ASP A 107 12.23 -16.53 -17.33
N THR A 108 10.95 -16.86 -17.30
CA THR A 108 9.95 -16.36 -18.28
C THR A 108 9.82 -14.85 -18.18
N ALA A 109 9.65 -14.32 -16.97
CA ALA A 109 9.57 -12.88 -16.75
C ALA A 109 10.86 -12.17 -17.17
N LYS A 110 12.04 -12.71 -16.78
CA LYS A 110 13.35 -12.21 -17.15
C LYS A 110 13.57 -12.20 -18.65
N ALA A 111 13.22 -13.29 -19.34
CA ALA A 111 13.36 -13.39 -20.80
C ALA A 111 12.53 -12.33 -21.53
N TRP A 112 11.26 -12.16 -21.12
CA TRP A 112 10.39 -11.14 -21.68
C TRP A 112 10.91 -9.72 -21.41
N LEU A 113 11.35 -9.43 -20.19
CA LEU A 113 11.90 -8.12 -19.82
C LEU A 113 13.21 -7.83 -20.55
N SER A 114 14.08 -8.83 -20.74
CA SER A 114 15.33 -8.71 -21.54
C SER A 114 15.03 -8.36 -22.99
N GLN A 115 14.00 -8.97 -23.60
CA GLN A 115 13.56 -8.62 -24.95
C GLN A 115 13.06 -7.17 -25.06
N LYS A 116 12.58 -6.58 -23.94
CA LYS A 116 12.19 -5.18 -23.83
C LYS A 116 13.35 -4.24 -23.46
N GLY A 117 14.58 -4.77 -23.41
CA GLY A 117 15.78 -4.02 -23.12
C GLY A 117 15.98 -3.66 -21.65
N MET A 118 15.32 -4.39 -20.75
CA MET A 118 15.56 -4.25 -19.29
C MET A 118 16.83 -5.00 -18.91
N GLU A 119 17.54 -4.50 -17.89
CA GLU A 119 18.78 -5.04 -17.35
C GLU A 119 18.61 -5.59 -15.94
N ALA A 120 17.46 -5.29 -15.33
CA ALA A 120 17.08 -5.75 -13.99
C ALA A 120 15.56 -5.88 -13.89
N MET A 121 15.10 -6.58 -12.86
CA MET A 121 13.70 -6.62 -12.47
C MET A 121 13.54 -6.43 -10.97
N ASP A 122 12.60 -5.58 -10.58
CA ASP A 122 12.19 -5.38 -9.21
C ASP A 122 10.92 -6.15 -8.90
N GLY A 123 10.84 -6.73 -7.70
CA GLY A 123 9.65 -7.49 -7.32
C GLY A 123 9.60 -7.97 -5.87
N PRO A 124 8.42 -8.48 -5.47
CA PRO A 124 7.16 -8.35 -6.17
C PRO A 124 6.60 -6.92 -6.06
N ILE A 125 6.18 -6.36 -7.17
CA ILE A 125 5.59 -5.02 -7.24
C ILE A 125 4.39 -5.00 -8.19
N ASN A 126 3.59 -3.94 -8.13
CA ASN A 126 2.40 -3.78 -8.95
C ASN A 126 2.69 -2.97 -10.23
N PHE A 127 1.94 -3.25 -11.29
CA PHE A 127 1.90 -2.39 -12.49
C PHE A 127 0.89 -1.25 -12.29
N GLY A 128 1.13 -0.44 -11.26
CA GLY A 128 0.24 0.63 -10.83
C GLY A 128 0.82 1.42 -9.67
N ASP A 129 -0.04 1.75 -8.73
CA ASP A 129 0.33 2.55 -7.58
C ASP A 129 1.08 1.71 -6.51
N ARG A 130 2.03 2.34 -5.84
CA ARG A 130 2.86 1.70 -4.79
C ARG A 130 2.08 1.33 -3.52
N ASP A 131 0.90 1.85 -3.35
CA ASP A 131 0.02 1.61 -2.20
C ASP A 131 -0.74 0.28 -2.27
N LYS A 132 -0.64 -0.46 -3.40
CA LYS A 132 -1.26 -1.77 -3.56
C LYS A 132 -0.26 -2.81 -4.06
N TRP A 133 -0.26 -3.99 -3.40
CA TRP A 133 0.50 -5.20 -3.78
C TRP A 133 1.96 -4.90 -4.10
N TRP A 134 2.64 -4.28 -3.14
CA TRP A 134 4.03 -3.87 -3.28
C TRP A 134 4.89 -4.45 -2.17
N GLY A 135 5.90 -5.23 -2.55
CA GLY A 135 6.80 -5.93 -1.64
C GLY A 135 6.34 -7.35 -1.27
N LEU A 136 7.31 -8.17 -0.92
CA LEU A 136 7.15 -9.52 -0.40
C LEU A 136 7.07 -9.46 1.12
N MET A 137 6.07 -10.06 1.72
CA MET A 137 6.00 -10.18 3.18
C MET A 137 7.09 -11.17 3.65
N VAL A 138 7.89 -10.75 4.62
CA VAL A 138 8.96 -11.56 5.23
C VAL A 138 8.84 -11.63 6.76
N GLU A 139 8.04 -10.75 7.36
CA GLU A 139 7.69 -10.78 8.79
C GLU A 139 6.25 -10.34 9.01
N GLY A 140 5.60 -10.88 10.04
CA GLY A 140 4.24 -10.53 10.45
C GLY A 140 3.15 -11.40 9.84
N PHE A 141 3.44 -12.67 9.56
CA PHE A 141 2.51 -13.66 9.01
C PHE A 141 1.39 -14.07 9.97
N ASP A 142 1.53 -13.75 11.25
CA ASP A 142 0.56 -14.04 12.32
C ASP A 142 -0.75 -13.25 12.21
N LYS A 143 -0.83 -12.30 11.29
CA LYS A 143 -1.98 -11.39 11.13
C LYS A 143 -2.46 -11.32 9.68
N PRO A 144 -3.78 -11.16 9.46
CA PRO A 144 -4.33 -10.95 8.12
C PRO A 144 -3.75 -9.69 7.46
N PRO A 145 -3.58 -9.66 6.13
CA PRO A 145 -3.10 -8.47 5.42
C PRO A 145 -4.12 -7.33 5.51
N MET A 146 -3.63 -6.09 5.54
CA MET A 146 -4.46 -4.92 5.32
C MET A 146 -4.88 -4.81 3.85
N TYR A 147 -5.92 -4.02 3.58
CA TYR A 147 -6.35 -3.78 2.21
C TYR A 147 -5.22 -3.20 1.35
N GLY A 148 -5.04 -3.81 0.17
CA GLY A 148 -3.97 -3.46 -0.76
C GLY A 148 -2.61 -4.08 -0.46
N MET A 149 -2.43 -4.71 0.71
CA MET A 149 -1.17 -5.38 1.05
C MET A 149 -1.02 -6.70 0.31
N SER A 150 0.20 -7.02 -0.13
CA SER A 150 0.55 -8.37 -0.59
C SER A 150 0.47 -9.35 0.58
N TYR A 151 0.10 -10.59 0.28
CA TYR A 151 0.17 -11.70 1.23
C TYR A 151 0.71 -12.93 0.51
N ASN A 152 1.65 -13.60 1.14
CA ASN A 152 2.36 -14.74 0.55
C ASN A 152 2.77 -15.75 1.64
N PRO A 153 3.00 -17.02 1.28
CA PRO A 153 3.64 -17.99 2.16
C PRO A 153 5.08 -17.57 2.55
N GLU A 154 5.54 -18.02 3.72
CA GLU A 154 6.88 -17.68 4.25
C GLU A 154 8.03 -18.15 3.35
N TYR A 155 7.89 -19.29 2.67
CA TYR A 155 8.93 -19.85 1.82
C TYR A 155 9.23 -19.02 0.56
N TYR A 156 8.44 -18.01 0.23
CA TYR A 156 8.69 -17.19 -0.96
C TYR A 156 9.99 -16.42 -0.86
N GLU A 157 10.41 -15.96 0.31
CA GLU A 157 11.71 -15.29 0.49
C GLU A 157 12.85 -16.19 0.02
N THR A 158 12.78 -17.49 0.36
CA THR A 158 13.77 -18.49 -0.10
C THR A 158 13.72 -18.67 -1.61
N LEU A 159 12.55 -18.76 -2.24
CA LEU A 159 12.43 -18.87 -3.69
C LEU A 159 13.06 -17.68 -4.44
N PHE A 160 12.81 -16.47 -3.92
CA PHE A 160 13.39 -15.24 -4.48
C PHE A 160 14.90 -15.20 -4.34
N THR A 161 15.41 -15.43 -3.13
CA THR A 161 16.85 -15.33 -2.84
C THR A 161 17.65 -16.42 -3.56
N ASN A 162 17.15 -17.65 -3.63
CA ASN A 162 17.78 -18.74 -4.37
C ASN A 162 17.84 -18.48 -5.88
N TYR A 163 16.90 -17.72 -6.44
CA TYR A 163 16.96 -17.31 -7.85
C TYR A 163 17.99 -16.21 -8.12
N GLY A 164 18.39 -15.46 -7.09
CA GLY A 164 19.36 -14.37 -7.21
C GLY A 164 18.78 -12.98 -7.00
N PHE A 165 17.56 -12.87 -6.50
CA PHE A 165 17.03 -11.60 -6.02
C PHE A 165 17.74 -11.18 -4.73
N GLN A 166 18.04 -9.87 -4.63
CA GLN A 166 18.65 -9.26 -3.47
C GLN A 166 17.74 -8.19 -2.87
N ASN A 167 17.80 -8.00 -1.55
CA ASN A 167 16.99 -6.99 -0.86
C ASN A 167 17.33 -5.58 -1.33
N TYR A 168 16.44 -4.96 -2.11
CA TYR A 168 16.63 -3.61 -2.62
C TYR A 168 16.26 -2.57 -1.58
N TYR A 169 15.12 -2.71 -0.89
CA TYR A 169 14.75 -1.96 0.31
C TYR A 169 13.69 -2.67 1.13
N ASN A 170 13.64 -2.32 2.43
CA ASN A 170 12.61 -2.80 3.34
C ASN A 170 11.47 -1.78 3.46
N GLN A 171 10.27 -2.31 3.68
CA GLN A 171 9.05 -1.56 3.98
C GLN A 171 8.56 -2.00 5.35
N TYR A 172 8.62 -1.09 6.32
CA TYR A 172 8.23 -1.36 7.69
C TYR A 172 6.82 -0.84 7.97
N TYR A 173 6.02 -1.68 8.55
CA TYR A 173 4.72 -1.32 9.11
C TYR A 173 4.84 -1.28 10.63
N TYR A 174 4.15 -0.33 11.23
CA TYR A 174 4.08 -0.16 12.67
C TYR A 174 2.63 -0.17 13.11
N ALA A 175 2.38 -0.67 14.32
CA ALA A 175 1.04 -0.67 14.89
C ALA A 175 1.06 -0.33 16.38
N MET A 176 -0.09 0.14 16.84
CA MET A 176 -0.34 0.40 18.26
C MET A 176 -1.81 0.11 18.59
N SER A 177 -2.10 -0.08 19.88
CA SER A 177 -3.47 -0.05 20.35
C SER A 177 -4.01 1.38 20.29
N VAL A 178 -5.24 1.55 19.82
CA VAL A 178 -5.93 2.85 19.88
C VAL A 178 -6.16 3.30 21.34
N LYS A 179 -6.17 2.35 22.27
CA LYS A 179 -6.38 2.59 23.71
C LYS A 179 -5.13 3.00 24.46
N ASP A 180 -3.94 2.83 23.85
CA ASP A 180 -2.68 3.22 24.47
C ASP A 180 -2.61 4.74 24.69
N GLU A 181 -1.97 5.15 25.77
CA GLU A 181 -1.66 6.56 25.99
C GLU A 181 -0.53 6.98 25.05
N LEU A 182 -0.73 8.11 24.38
CA LEU A 182 0.35 8.72 23.60
C LEU A 182 1.46 9.23 24.53
N PRO A 183 2.74 9.17 24.09
CA PRO A 183 3.85 9.73 24.85
C PRO A 183 3.61 11.19 25.28
N THR A 184 4.10 11.58 26.46
CA THR A 184 3.80 12.86 27.15
C THR A 184 3.95 14.10 26.28
N ARG A 185 4.85 14.09 25.32
CA ARG A 185 5.04 15.20 24.37
C ARG A 185 3.79 15.49 23.52
N PHE A 186 2.91 14.51 23.27
CA PHE A 186 1.68 14.72 22.49
C PHE A 186 0.66 15.56 23.25
N PRO A 187 0.24 15.17 24.48
CA PRO A 187 -0.65 16.02 25.26
C PRO A 187 -0.03 17.40 25.62
N GLU A 188 1.28 17.48 25.88
CA GLU A 188 1.96 18.77 26.16
C GLU A 188 1.89 19.72 24.94
N ARG A 189 2.22 19.23 23.75
CA ARG A 189 2.12 20.03 22.52
C ARG A 189 0.68 20.37 22.18
N HIS A 190 -0.23 19.42 22.38
CA HIS A 190 -1.67 19.66 22.22
C HIS A 190 -2.14 20.83 23.09
N ALA A 191 -1.87 20.80 24.39
CA ALA A 191 -2.26 21.86 25.31
C ALA A 191 -1.74 23.24 24.86
N ARG A 192 -0.49 23.32 24.35
CA ARG A 192 0.11 24.54 23.82
C ARG A 192 -0.63 25.11 22.62
N PHE A 193 -1.16 24.26 21.70
CA PHE A 193 -1.88 24.71 20.52
C PHE A 193 -3.35 24.96 20.82
N ALA A 194 -3.99 24.14 21.67
CA ALA A 194 -5.38 24.31 22.10
C ALA A 194 -5.60 25.64 22.83
N ALA A 195 -4.56 26.19 23.49
CA ALA A 195 -4.62 27.51 24.11
C ALA A 195 -4.54 28.69 23.12
N LYS A 196 -4.30 28.44 21.81
CA LYS A 196 -4.13 29.48 20.80
C LYS A 196 -5.34 29.48 19.85
N PRO A 197 -6.22 30.49 19.86
CA PRO A 197 -7.46 30.49 19.08
C PRO A 197 -7.25 30.46 17.56
N ASP A 198 -6.09 30.88 17.08
CA ASP A 198 -5.72 30.84 15.67
C ASP A 198 -5.46 29.43 15.13
N TYR A 199 -5.20 28.46 16.02
CA TYR A 199 -4.97 27.06 15.64
C TYR A 199 -6.18 26.19 15.96
N VAL A 200 -6.61 25.43 14.98
CA VAL A 200 -7.76 24.53 15.13
C VAL A 200 -7.43 23.18 14.48
N ALA A 201 -7.67 22.08 15.18
CA ALA A 201 -7.68 20.77 14.58
C ALA A 201 -9.10 20.20 14.62
N LYS A 202 -9.61 19.70 13.52
CA LYS A 202 -10.97 19.14 13.42
C LYS A 202 -11.07 18.04 12.40
N HIS A 203 -11.97 17.09 12.66
CA HIS A 203 -12.30 16.06 11.69
C HIS A 203 -13.29 16.59 10.64
N VAL A 204 -13.35 15.89 9.51
CA VAL A 204 -14.23 16.25 8.40
C VAL A 204 -15.69 16.02 8.74
N LYS A 205 -16.57 16.65 7.96
CA LYS A 205 -18.00 16.32 7.88
C LYS A 205 -18.32 15.84 6.47
N LEU A 206 -18.92 14.67 6.34
CA LEU A 206 -19.29 14.09 5.04
C LEU A 206 -20.32 14.95 4.26
N SER A 207 -20.99 15.89 4.92
CA SER A 207 -21.83 16.90 4.29
C SER A 207 -21.04 18.01 3.58
N GLU A 208 -19.75 18.21 3.96
CA GLU A 208 -18.89 19.29 3.47
C GLU A 208 -17.70 18.75 2.65
N LEU A 209 -17.81 17.57 2.00
CA LEU A 209 -16.72 16.89 1.33
C LEU A 209 -15.97 17.74 0.29
N GLU A 210 -16.68 18.63 -0.42
CA GLU A 210 -16.04 19.48 -1.45
C GLU A 210 -15.10 20.53 -0.84
N LYS A 211 -15.42 21.03 0.36
CA LYS A 211 -14.51 21.90 1.11
C LYS A 211 -13.24 21.13 1.49
N TYR A 212 -13.42 19.98 2.15
CA TYR A 212 -12.29 19.18 2.61
C TYR A 212 -11.45 18.58 1.48
N ALA A 213 -12.03 18.39 0.30
CA ALA A 213 -11.28 18.05 -0.91
C ALA A 213 -10.34 19.19 -1.35
N GLY A 214 -10.78 20.43 -1.22
CA GLY A 214 -9.92 21.60 -1.45
C GLY A 214 -8.79 21.70 -0.41
N ASP A 215 -9.13 21.51 0.87
CA ASP A 215 -8.16 21.52 1.97
C ASP A 215 -7.11 20.41 1.77
N PHE A 216 -7.54 19.20 1.36
CA PHE A 216 -6.64 18.10 1.03
C PHE A 216 -5.68 18.47 -0.11
N ALA A 217 -6.20 18.98 -1.24
CA ALA A 217 -5.37 19.35 -2.38
C ALA A 217 -4.33 20.41 -1.99
N THR A 218 -4.72 21.40 -1.19
CA THR A 218 -3.81 22.45 -0.68
C THR A 218 -2.67 21.86 0.13
N VAL A 219 -2.97 21.03 1.14
CA VAL A 219 -1.94 20.45 2.01
C VAL A 219 -1.09 19.43 1.24
N TYR A 220 -1.70 18.59 0.40
CA TYR A 220 -1.00 17.58 -0.40
C TYR A 220 0.04 18.22 -1.32
N ASN A 221 -0.38 19.22 -2.10
CA ASN A 221 0.50 19.89 -3.05
C ASN A 221 1.64 20.62 -2.34
N ALA A 222 1.37 21.27 -1.22
CA ALA A 222 2.41 21.95 -0.44
C ALA A 222 3.38 20.96 0.24
N ALA A 223 2.91 19.82 0.72
CA ALA A 223 3.73 18.87 1.48
C ALA A 223 4.57 17.94 0.59
N TRP A 224 4.07 17.56 -0.61
CA TRP A 224 4.70 16.54 -1.44
C TRP A 224 5.06 16.96 -2.86
N ALA A 225 4.35 17.87 -3.50
CA ALA A 225 4.65 18.28 -4.87
C ALA A 225 6.03 18.95 -5.00
N GLN A 226 6.50 19.63 -3.94
CA GLN A 226 7.81 20.27 -3.93
C GLN A 226 8.99 19.29 -3.90
N HIS A 227 8.76 18.00 -3.60
CA HIS A 227 9.82 17.00 -3.53
C HIS A 227 10.04 16.23 -4.84
N GLY A 228 9.37 16.61 -5.93
CA GLY A 228 9.55 16.02 -7.26
C GLY A 228 9.09 14.56 -7.40
N GLU A 229 8.52 13.97 -6.35
CA GLU A 229 8.07 12.57 -6.32
C GLU A 229 6.57 12.42 -6.54
N ALA A 230 5.79 13.44 -6.29
CA ALA A 230 4.35 13.45 -6.46
C ALA A 230 3.92 14.49 -7.49
N LYS A 231 2.91 14.13 -8.32
CA LYS A 231 2.24 15.10 -9.16
C LYS A 231 1.25 15.89 -8.33
N GLU A 232 1.09 17.17 -8.68
CA GLU A 232 0.00 17.97 -8.14
C GLU A 232 -1.35 17.29 -8.37
N ILE A 233 -2.21 17.38 -7.36
CA ILE A 233 -3.59 16.89 -7.43
C ILE A 233 -4.54 18.07 -7.44
N THR A 234 -5.57 18.03 -8.30
CA THR A 234 -6.59 19.09 -8.33
C THR A 234 -7.71 18.80 -7.33
N LYS A 235 -8.42 19.85 -6.92
CA LYS A 235 -9.60 19.73 -6.06
C LYS A 235 -10.65 18.79 -6.67
N GLU A 236 -10.87 18.84 -7.96
CA GLU A 236 -11.85 18.02 -8.70
C GLU A 236 -11.48 16.52 -8.64
N GLN A 237 -10.19 16.21 -8.75
CA GLN A 237 -9.69 14.84 -8.60
C GLN A 237 -9.94 14.32 -7.18
N VAL A 238 -9.69 15.16 -6.15
CA VAL A 238 -9.94 14.79 -4.75
C VAL A 238 -11.45 14.66 -4.47
N ILE A 239 -12.30 15.53 -5.02
CA ILE A 239 -13.76 15.40 -4.91
C ILE A 239 -14.21 14.04 -5.46
N LYS A 240 -13.71 13.64 -6.62
CA LYS A 240 -14.03 12.32 -7.21
C LYS A 240 -13.56 11.18 -6.30
N LEU A 241 -12.34 11.27 -5.76
CA LEU A 241 -11.80 10.29 -4.83
C LEU A 241 -12.67 10.20 -3.56
N PHE A 242 -12.96 11.32 -2.91
CA PHE A 242 -13.77 11.37 -1.69
C PHE A 242 -15.21 10.88 -1.91
N LYS A 243 -15.82 11.21 -3.05
CA LYS A 243 -17.16 10.68 -3.40
C LYS A 243 -17.13 9.15 -3.54
N THR A 244 -16.07 8.58 -4.09
CA THR A 244 -15.88 7.13 -4.19
C THR A 244 -15.66 6.49 -2.81
N MET A 245 -14.91 7.14 -1.94
CA MET A 245 -14.59 6.64 -0.59
C MET A 245 -15.71 6.88 0.43
N LYS A 246 -16.65 7.81 0.16
CA LYS A 246 -17.70 8.21 1.09
C LYS A 246 -18.44 7.04 1.78
N PRO A 247 -18.79 5.93 1.10
CA PRO A 247 -19.51 4.82 1.72
C PRO A 247 -18.74 4.09 2.83
N ILE A 248 -17.39 4.20 2.83
CA ILE A 248 -16.48 3.52 3.75
C ILE A 248 -15.71 4.49 4.65
N MET A 249 -15.84 5.79 4.41
CA MET A 249 -15.16 6.84 5.17
C MET A 249 -15.83 7.02 6.53
N ASP A 250 -15.02 7.07 7.58
CA ASP A 250 -15.43 7.49 8.91
C ASP A 250 -14.94 8.93 9.15
N GLU A 251 -15.85 9.87 9.35
CA GLU A 251 -15.53 11.29 9.57
C GLU A 251 -14.51 11.50 10.69
N ARG A 252 -14.59 10.69 11.74
CA ARG A 252 -13.74 10.77 12.93
C ARG A 252 -12.28 10.42 12.70
N LEU A 253 -11.97 9.81 11.56
CA LEU A 253 -10.63 9.35 11.20
C LEU A 253 -9.90 10.30 10.24
N VAL A 254 -10.58 11.32 9.72
CA VAL A 254 -10.04 12.24 8.69
C VAL A 254 -9.93 13.63 9.28
N TRP A 255 -8.70 14.07 9.59
CA TRP A 255 -8.42 15.30 10.33
C TRP A 255 -7.63 16.31 9.52
N PHE A 256 -7.93 17.57 9.77
CA PHE A 256 -7.15 18.72 9.27
C PHE A 256 -6.81 19.67 10.42
N ALA A 257 -5.57 20.19 10.37
CA ALA A 257 -5.16 21.34 11.18
C ALA A 257 -5.23 22.62 10.37
N TYR A 258 -5.64 23.70 11.02
CA TYR A 258 -5.78 25.02 10.42
C TYR A 258 -5.02 26.06 11.25
N TYR A 259 -4.49 27.08 10.57
CA TYR A 259 -4.02 28.32 11.15
C TYR A 259 -4.73 29.47 10.47
N LYS A 260 -5.48 30.30 11.26
CA LYS A 260 -6.31 31.39 10.72
C LYS A 260 -7.18 30.97 9.53
N ALA A 261 -7.84 29.80 9.68
CA ALA A 261 -8.69 29.17 8.68
C ALA A 261 -7.97 28.57 7.43
N GLU A 262 -6.67 28.75 7.27
CA GLU A 262 -5.88 28.11 6.22
C GLU A 262 -5.51 26.66 6.62
N PRO A 263 -5.70 25.65 5.76
CA PRO A 263 -5.32 24.26 6.06
C PRO A 263 -3.78 24.14 6.02
N ILE A 264 -3.20 23.68 7.13
CA ILE A 264 -1.76 23.57 7.32
C ILE A 264 -1.26 22.15 7.58
N GLY A 265 -2.18 21.22 7.78
CA GLY A 265 -1.85 19.81 8.00
C GLY A 265 -3.04 18.89 7.79
N MET A 266 -2.76 17.65 7.49
CA MET A 266 -3.75 16.59 7.35
C MET A 266 -3.28 15.29 7.97
N PHE A 267 -4.23 14.54 8.55
CA PHE A 267 -4.05 13.20 9.11
C PHE A 267 -5.25 12.35 8.69
N ILE A 268 -5.05 11.56 7.66
CA ILE A 268 -6.10 10.81 6.97
C ILE A 268 -5.97 9.34 7.29
N ASN A 269 -6.97 8.80 7.95
CA ASN A 269 -7.06 7.38 8.25
C ASN A 269 -8.41 6.84 7.75
N ILE A 270 -8.48 5.54 7.55
CA ILE A 270 -9.71 4.83 7.15
C ILE A 270 -9.84 3.52 7.94
N PRO A 271 -11.06 3.00 8.09
CA PRO A 271 -11.25 1.62 8.51
C PRO A 271 -10.54 0.66 7.55
N ASP A 272 -9.85 -0.36 8.05
CA ASP A 272 -9.22 -1.35 7.16
C ASP A 272 -10.28 -2.17 6.42
N LEU A 273 -10.32 -2.04 5.10
CA LEU A 273 -11.35 -2.65 4.25
C LEU A 273 -11.26 -4.18 4.21
N ASN A 274 -10.08 -4.74 4.46
CA ASN A 274 -9.93 -6.20 4.50
C ASN A 274 -10.71 -6.84 5.64
N GLN A 275 -11.03 -6.08 6.71
CA GLN A 275 -11.95 -6.56 7.76
C GLN A 275 -13.37 -6.86 7.21
N TYR A 276 -13.74 -6.24 6.10
CA TYR A 276 -14.99 -6.50 5.39
C TYR A 276 -14.79 -7.51 4.25
N PHE A 277 -13.73 -7.34 3.44
CA PHE A 277 -13.48 -8.13 2.22
C PHE A 277 -13.15 -9.58 2.48
N LYS A 278 -12.64 -9.93 3.68
CA LYS A 278 -12.45 -11.33 4.09
C LYS A 278 -13.72 -12.19 3.98
N HIS A 279 -14.89 -11.56 3.97
CA HIS A 279 -16.19 -12.23 3.84
C HIS A 279 -16.69 -12.33 2.39
N PHE A 280 -15.96 -11.80 1.40
CA PHE A 280 -16.44 -11.65 0.03
C PHE A 280 -15.77 -12.59 -0.96
N ASN A 281 -14.73 -13.29 -0.55
CA ASN A 281 -13.97 -14.24 -1.39
C ASN A 281 -13.65 -13.64 -2.79
N GLY A 282 -13.06 -12.46 -2.82
CA GLY A 282 -12.66 -11.77 -4.05
C GLY A 282 -13.80 -11.17 -4.88
N LYS A 283 -15.06 -11.28 -4.45
CA LYS A 283 -16.22 -10.75 -5.20
C LYS A 283 -16.71 -9.43 -4.61
N LEU A 284 -17.08 -8.46 -5.46
CA LEU A 284 -17.69 -7.21 -5.05
C LEU A 284 -18.87 -6.86 -5.99
N GLY A 285 -19.87 -7.76 -6.04
CA GLY A 285 -21.14 -7.51 -6.74
C GLY A 285 -22.07 -6.61 -5.92
N TRP A 286 -23.30 -6.39 -6.43
CA TRP A 286 -24.27 -5.53 -5.78
C TRP A 286 -24.65 -6.00 -4.37
N PHE A 287 -24.76 -7.31 -4.16
CA PHE A 287 -25.09 -7.89 -2.85
C PHE A 287 -23.95 -7.65 -1.83
N GLN A 288 -22.69 -7.84 -2.24
CA GLN A 288 -21.53 -7.54 -1.40
C GLN A 288 -21.41 -6.06 -1.06
N LYS A 289 -21.78 -5.17 -1.99
CA LYS A 289 -21.83 -3.72 -1.73
C LYS A 289 -22.87 -3.37 -0.66
N LEU A 290 -24.07 -3.95 -0.71
CA LEU A 290 -25.09 -3.77 0.33
C LEU A 290 -24.60 -4.31 1.69
N ARG A 291 -23.99 -5.50 1.68
CA ARG A 291 -23.39 -6.10 2.89
C ARG A 291 -22.27 -5.23 3.45
N LEU A 292 -21.41 -4.65 2.61
CA LEU A 292 -20.36 -3.71 3.02
C LEU A 292 -20.97 -2.49 3.72
N LEU A 293 -21.99 -1.87 3.15
CA LEU A 293 -22.70 -0.73 3.75
C LEU A 293 -23.31 -1.08 5.11
N TYR A 294 -23.91 -2.25 5.23
CA TYR A 294 -24.43 -2.74 6.51
C TYR A 294 -23.31 -2.91 7.54
N MET A 295 -22.23 -3.60 7.17
CA MET A 295 -21.10 -3.86 8.06
C MET A 295 -20.39 -2.57 8.48
N SER A 296 -20.24 -1.60 7.58
CA SER A 296 -19.61 -0.30 7.91
C SER A 296 -20.40 0.51 8.92
N LYS A 297 -21.74 0.38 8.92
CA LYS A 297 -22.62 1.07 9.87
C LYS A 297 -22.77 0.35 11.23
N THR A 298 -22.53 -0.96 11.28
CA THR A 298 -22.71 -1.75 12.51
C THR A 298 -21.47 -1.81 13.41
N GLY A 299 -20.39 -1.09 13.05
CA GLY A 299 -19.20 -0.94 13.88
C GLY A 299 -18.39 -2.23 14.11
N LYS A 300 -18.45 -3.20 13.20
CA LYS A 300 -17.73 -4.47 13.33
C LYS A 300 -16.24 -4.40 12.96
N ASN A 301 -15.81 -3.29 12.31
CA ASN A 301 -14.40 -3.09 12.00
C ASN A 301 -13.70 -2.45 13.20
N LYS A 302 -12.74 -3.15 13.74
CA LYS A 302 -11.96 -2.72 14.91
C LYS A 302 -10.54 -2.26 14.57
N GLN A 303 -10.18 -2.30 13.28
CA GLN A 303 -8.86 -1.89 12.81
C GLN A 303 -8.97 -0.69 11.89
N LEU A 304 -8.12 0.29 12.10
CA LEU A 304 -7.94 1.42 11.19
C LEU A 304 -6.52 1.45 10.62
N THR A 305 -6.37 2.08 9.46
CA THR A 305 -5.08 2.25 8.80
C THR A 305 -4.84 3.70 8.38
N GLY A 306 -3.57 4.12 8.47
CA GLY A 306 -3.12 5.42 7.96
C GLY A 306 -3.05 5.41 6.44
N LEU A 307 -3.65 6.43 5.81
CA LEU A 307 -3.67 6.59 4.36
C LEU A 307 -2.75 7.75 3.91
N ALA A 308 -2.83 8.89 4.58
CA ALA A 308 -2.00 10.04 4.25
C ALA A 308 -1.75 10.92 5.49
N PHE A 309 -0.54 11.42 5.60
CA PHE A 309 -0.12 12.34 6.67
C PHE A 309 0.78 13.42 6.10
N GLY A 310 0.45 14.67 6.26
CA GLY A 310 1.24 15.77 5.72
C GLY A 310 1.08 17.06 6.51
N ILE A 311 2.19 17.79 6.64
CA ILE A 311 2.24 19.14 7.22
C ILE A 311 2.90 20.07 6.20
N VAL A 312 2.28 21.20 5.94
CA VAL A 312 2.83 22.24 5.07
C VAL A 312 4.23 22.64 5.58
N PRO A 313 5.27 22.72 4.73
CA PRO A 313 6.67 22.84 5.14
C PRO A 313 6.95 23.93 6.20
N LYS A 314 6.39 25.11 6.06
CA LYS A 314 6.59 26.22 7.02
C LYS A 314 6.04 25.94 8.44
N TYR A 315 5.19 24.93 8.60
CA TYR A 315 4.60 24.52 9.88
C TYR A 315 5.17 23.21 10.42
N GLN A 316 6.11 22.57 9.69
CA GLN A 316 6.81 21.38 10.17
C GLN A 316 7.64 21.70 11.42
N SER A 317 7.94 20.69 12.22
CA SER A 317 8.71 20.80 13.47
C SER A 317 8.11 21.67 14.57
N LEU A 318 6.96 22.32 14.35
CA LEU A 318 6.28 23.13 15.36
C LEU A 318 5.45 22.30 16.35
N GLY A 319 5.10 21.04 15.99
CA GLY A 319 4.26 20.15 16.79
C GLY A 319 2.78 20.10 16.36
N ILE A 320 2.47 20.56 15.14
CA ILE A 320 1.13 20.49 14.54
C ILE A 320 0.70 19.03 14.34
N ASP A 321 1.65 18.14 14.03
CA ASP A 321 1.48 16.70 14.02
C ASP A 321 0.89 16.18 15.34
N SER A 322 1.55 16.52 16.43
CA SER A 322 1.13 16.11 17.77
C SER A 322 -0.23 16.69 18.15
N PHE A 323 -0.54 17.92 17.74
CA PHE A 323 -1.84 18.55 17.96
C PHE A 323 -2.97 17.77 17.30
N MET A 324 -2.86 17.47 15.98
CA MET A 324 -3.88 16.71 15.26
C MET A 324 -4.03 15.28 15.77
N ILE A 325 -2.92 14.59 16.00
CA ILE A 325 -2.91 13.19 16.45
C ILE A 325 -3.56 13.08 17.83
N GLN A 326 -3.25 14.00 18.75
CA GLN A 326 -3.85 14.00 20.08
C GLN A 326 -5.36 14.27 20.03
N GLU A 327 -5.84 15.23 19.21
CA GLU A 327 -7.27 15.48 19.03
C GLU A 327 -8.00 14.23 18.49
N CYS A 328 -7.42 13.58 17.46
CA CYS A 328 -7.96 12.34 16.94
C CYS A 328 -7.99 11.25 18.01
N SER A 329 -6.90 11.06 18.75
CA SER A 329 -6.79 10.07 19.81
C SER A 329 -7.84 10.28 20.90
N LEU A 330 -8.03 11.49 21.40
CA LEU A 330 -9.04 11.83 22.40
C LEU A 330 -10.45 11.44 21.92
N LEU A 331 -10.78 11.73 20.65
CA LEU A 331 -12.08 11.40 20.09
C LEU A 331 -12.32 9.91 19.94
N ILE A 332 -11.35 9.16 19.42
CA ILE A 332 -11.55 7.73 19.08
C ILE A 332 -11.37 6.81 20.29
N LYS A 333 -10.61 7.23 21.31
CA LYS A 333 -10.32 6.47 22.52
C LYS A 333 -11.51 6.40 23.47
N ASP A 334 -12.31 7.45 23.51
CA ASP A 334 -13.44 7.62 24.42
C ASP A 334 -14.61 6.63 24.15
N LYS A 335 -14.59 6.00 22.99
CA LYS A 335 -15.64 5.05 22.57
C LYS A 335 -15.00 3.84 21.90
N ASP A 336 -15.43 2.66 22.23
CA ASP A 336 -14.91 1.37 21.75
C ASP A 336 -15.18 1.14 20.24
N TRP A 337 -14.84 2.12 19.39
CA TRP A 337 -15.01 2.04 17.95
C TRP A 337 -13.91 1.24 17.28
N TYR A 338 -12.64 1.48 17.70
CA TYR A 338 -11.45 0.84 17.14
C TYR A 338 -10.56 0.33 18.27
N ASP A 339 -9.82 -0.75 17.98
CA ASP A 339 -8.87 -1.36 18.92
C ASP A 339 -7.43 -1.19 18.44
N ARG A 340 -7.20 -1.24 17.09
CA ARG A 340 -5.87 -1.27 16.51
C ARG A 340 -5.71 -0.23 15.41
N TYR A 341 -4.62 0.51 15.50
CA TYR A 341 -4.13 1.38 14.44
C TYR A 341 -2.91 0.74 13.80
N GLU A 342 -2.98 0.45 12.52
CA GLU A 342 -1.84 -0.02 11.73
C GLU A 342 -1.47 1.05 10.72
N MET A 343 -0.25 1.58 10.86
CA MET A 343 0.27 2.66 10.04
C MET A 343 0.66 2.12 8.67
N GLY A 344 0.48 2.89 7.62
CA GLY A 344 0.98 2.57 6.29
C GLY A 344 2.50 2.33 6.31
N TRP A 345 3.02 1.69 5.28
CA TRP A 345 4.44 1.37 5.24
C TRP A 345 5.34 2.61 5.10
N ALA A 346 6.53 2.51 5.69
CA ALA A 346 7.63 3.42 5.45
C ALA A 346 8.85 2.63 5.00
N GLY A 347 9.51 3.09 3.92
CA GLY A 347 10.77 2.49 3.47
C GLY A 347 11.90 2.76 4.46
N ASP A 348 12.85 1.84 4.55
CA ASP A 348 14.08 2.02 5.36
C ASP A 348 14.94 3.20 4.88
N TRP A 349 14.74 3.61 3.65
CA TRP A 349 15.33 4.80 3.05
C TRP A 349 14.68 6.14 3.51
N ASN A 350 13.60 6.10 4.33
CA ASN A 350 12.90 7.27 4.87
C ASN A 350 12.95 7.30 6.42
N PRO A 351 14.11 7.63 7.03
CA PRO A 351 14.27 7.60 8.48
C PRO A 351 13.36 8.59 9.22
N LYS A 352 12.97 9.71 8.61
CA LYS A 352 12.03 10.66 9.22
C LYS A 352 10.69 10.00 9.52
N MET A 353 10.14 9.25 8.56
CA MET A 353 8.84 8.59 8.73
C MET A 353 8.91 7.49 9.78
N LEU A 354 9.97 6.68 9.77
CA LEU A 354 10.20 5.65 10.77
C LEU A 354 10.32 6.25 12.18
N ASN A 355 10.98 7.41 12.32
CA ASN A 355 11.08 8.12 13.59
C ASN A 355 9.72 8.65 14.07
N ILE A 356 8.83 9.06 13.18
CA ILE A 356 7.44 9.43 13.54
C ILE A 356 6.73 8.24 14.16
N TYR A 357 6.77 7.06 13.54
CA TYR A 357 6.12 5.85 14.07
C TYR A 357 6.65 5.46 15.45
N LYS A 358 7.97 5.39 15.59
CA LYS A 358 8.61 5.12 16.90
C LYS A 358 8.21 6.14 17.96
N SER A 359 8.10 7.39 17.54
CA SER A 359 7.76 8.49 18.41
C SER A 359 6.33 8.48 18.93
N LEU A 360 5.43 7.75 18.28
CA LEU A 360 4.06 7.49 18.75
C LEU A 360 4.01 6.36 19.78
N GLY A 361 5.11 5.65 20.03
CA GLY A 361 5.13 4.43 20.83
C GLY A 361 4.72 3.19 20.06
N ALA A 362 4.51 3.31 18.74
CA ALA A 362 4.12 2.19 17.90
C ALA A 362 5.24 1.15 17.80
N GLN A 363 4.85 -0.12 17.70
CA GLN A 363 5.76 -1.25 17.59
C GLN A 363 5.80 -1.77 16.14
N PRO A 364 6.95 -2.31 15.66
CA PRO A 364 7.01 -2.99 14.39
C PRO A 364 5.94 -4.09 14.32
N SER A 365 5.19 -4.13 13.23
CA SER A 365 4.11 -5.11 13.04
C SER A 365 4.38 -6.06 11.89
N ARG A 366 4.97 -5.56 10.81
CA ARG A 366 5.29 -6.33 9.60
C ARG A 366 6.49 -5.74 8.90
N ARG A 367 7.18 -6.58 8.15
CA ARG A 367 8.21 -6.16 7.21
C ARG A 367 7.95 -6.77 5.84
N MET A 368 8.00 -5.92 4.83
CA MET A 368 7.98 -6.35 3.44
C MET A 368 9.30 -5.96 2.78
N VAL A 369 9.69 -6.69 1.75
CA VAL A 369 10.91 -6.44 0.99
C VAL A 369 10.56 -6.24 -0.48
N THR A 370 11.02 -5.16 -1.06
CA THR A 370 11.14 -5.08 -2.51
C THR A 370 12.51 -5.59 -2.88
N PHE A 371 12.54 -6.68 -3.63
CA PHE A 371 13.76 -7.30 -4.11
C PHE A 371 14.12 -6.77 -5.50
N ARG A 372 15.40 -6.89 -5.86
CA ARG A 372 15.93 -6.65 -7.21
C ARG A 372 16.78 -7.80 -7.67
N CYS A 373 16.59 -8.22 -8.92
CA CYS A 373 17.46 -9.17 -9.61
C CYS A 373 18.13 -8.47 -10.79
N LEU A 374 19.47 -8.39 -10.78
CA LEU A 374 20.25 -7.94 -11.92
C LEU A 374 20.36 -9.08 -12.92
N PHE A 375 20.19 -8.80 -14.22
CA PHE A 375 20.27 -9.84 -15.27
C PHE A 375 21.71 -10.26 -15.54
N ASP A 376 22.64 -9.33 -15.37
CA ASP A 376 24.08 -9.57 -15.38
C ASP A 376 24.60 -9.61 -13.93
N ALA A 377 24.88 -10.82 -13.44
CA ALA A 377 25.37 -11.04 -12.08
C ALA A 377 26.78 -10.49 -11.82
N SER A 378 27.53 -10.09 -12.87
CA SER A 378 28.86 -9.45 -12.71
C SER A 378 28.77 -7.98 -12.32
N LYS A 379 27.60 -7.35 -12.49
CA LYS A 379 27.38 -5.96 -12.10
C LYS A 379 27.19 -5.81 -10.59
N PRO A 380 27.71 -4.74 -9.97
CA PRO A 380 27.54 -4.52 -8.55
C PRO A 380 26.08 -4.24 -8.23
N PHE A 381 25.59 -4.90 -7.18
CA PHE A 381 24.26 -4.62 -6.63
C PHE A 381 24.33 -3.47 -5.63
N GLU A 382 23.43 -2.52 -5.78
CA GLU A 382 23.25 -1.41 -4.83
C GLU A 382 21.83 -1.37 -4.30
N ARG A 383 21.71 -1.14 -3.01
CA ARG A 383 20.41 -0.91 -2.37
C ARG A 383 19.88 0.48 -2.71
N HIS A 384 18.56 0.65 -2.52
CA HIS A 384 17.94 1.97 -2.66
C HIS A 384 18.65 2.99 -1.73
N PRO A 385 19.08 4.15 -2.26
CA PRO A 385 19.77 5.14 -1.46
C PRO A 385 18.84 5.76 -0.42
N GLU A 386 19.40 6.09 0.74
CA GLU A 386 18.66 6.82 1.79
C GLU A 386 18.31 8.24 1.34
N MET A 387 17.16 8.74 1.82
CA MET A 387 16.80 10.14 1.63
C MET A 387 17.71 11.04 2.48
N VAL A 388 18.44 11.92 1.81
CA VAL A 388 19.19 12.99 2.47
C VAL A 388 18.27 14.18 2.62
N TYR A 389 18.01 14.55 3.86
CA TYR A 389 17.24 15.75 4.19
C TYR A 389 18.23 16.90 4.45
N GLY A 390 18.24 17.86 3.56
CA GLY A 390 18.98 19.12 3.74
C GLY A 390 18.41 19.99 4.86
#